data_b7e0c56e7e8186e1b155f06ebb616996
#
_entry.id   b7e0c56e7e8186e1b155f06ebb616996
#
_cell.length_a   1.000
_cell.length_b   1.000
_cell.length_c   1.000
_cell.angle_alpha   90.00
_cell.angle_beta   90.00
_cell.angle_gamma   90.00
#
_symmetry.space_group_name_H-M   'P 1'
#
loop_
_entity.id
_entity.type
_entity.pdbx_description
1 polymer ?
#
loop_
_entity_poly.entity_id
_entity_poly.type
_entity_poly.pdbx_seq_one_letter_code
_entity_poly.pdbx_strand_id
1 'polypeptide(L)'
;MEKDILKKEEKILEREKEILTEIKKEEKDIVQAERRLVMIILGLIFVICLAAGGLIYWRFASNRISIDKSGIYAPRIELGPSTPGILQEIDVHVGDTILPETVVARVDNQVIKAKSGGLVIAVQNDIGKRFNPGESVVSMIDPQELRVVGQLEEDKGLQDVRVGQSAVFTVDAFGSRKFYGTVDEISPTSRDSGVVFNISDTREKKIFDVKVRYDVQQYPELKNGMSAKITILKD
;
A
#
# COMPACT_ATOMS: atom_id res chain seq x y z
N MET A 1 96.33 -6.21 30.24
CA MET A 1 95.22 -6.67 31.04
C MET A 1 94.05 -5.67 31.07
N GLU A 2 94.29 -4.38 31.41
CA GLU A 2 93.19 -3.37 31.47
C GLU A 2 92.52 -3.05 30.07
N LYS A 3 93.32 -2.99 29.00
CA LYS A 3 92.81 -2.78 27.59
C LYS A 3 91.96 -3.96 27.06
N ASP A 4 92.23 -5.19 27.57
CA ASP A 4 91.44 -6.35 27.09
C ASP A 4 90.09 -6.47 27.82
N ILE A 5 90.02 -5.93 29.06
CA ILE A 5 88.78 -5.87 29.80
C ILE A 5 87.83 -4.81 29.20
N LEU A 6 88.34 -3.61 28.88
CA LEU A 6 87.56 -2.55 28.22
C LEU A 6 87.01 -3.00 26.87
N LYS A 7 87.80 -3.75 26.12
CA LYS A 7 87.38 -4.28 24.80
C LYS A 7 86.29 -5.36 24.91
N LYS A 8 86.28 -6.11 26.00
CA LYS A 8 85.23 -7.06 26.32
C LYS A 8 83.94 -6.38 26.78
N GLU A 9 84.03 -5.32 27.58
CA GLU A 9 82.90 -4.55 28.02
C GLU A 9 82.20 -3.84 26.84
N GLU A 10 82.95 -3.21 25.90
CA GLU A 10 82.41 -2.61 24.71
C GLU A 10 81.66 -3.67 23.87
N LYS A 11 82.21 -4.83 23.71
CA LYS A 11 81.59 -5.92 22.91
C LYS A 11 80.31 -6.47 23.56
N ILE A 12 80.25 -6.48 24.88
CA ILE A 12 79.04 -6.86 25.64
C ILE A 12 77.94 -5.77 25.47
N LEU A 13 78.33 -4.51 25.56
CA LEU A 13 77.43 -3.38 25.41
C LEU A 13 76.85 -3.26 23.93
N GLU A 14 77.64 -3.60 22.93
CA GLU A 14 77.13 -3.68 21.55
C GLU A 14 76.12 -4.82 21.38
N ARG A 15 76.42 -6.00 21.96
CA ARG A 15 75.46 -7.13 21.94
C ARG A 15 74.14 -6.83 22.67
N GLU A 16 74.21 -6.17 23.83
CA GLU A 16 73.02 -5.74 24.53
C GLU A 16 72.16 -4.77 23.72
N LYS A 17 72.82 -3.84 23.03
CA LYS A 17 72.09 -2.92 22.12
C LYS A 17 71.46 -3.65 20.93
N GLU A 18 72.14 -4.63 20.36
CA GLU A 18 71.60 -5.47 19.25
C GLU A 18 70.37 -6.24 19.75
N ILE A 19 70.46 -6.91 20.88
CA ILE A 19 69.33 -7.67 21.46
C ILE A 19 68.16 -6.75 21.77
N LEU A 20 68.41 -5.59 22.35
CA LEU A 20 67.36 -4.60 22.64
C LEU A 20 66.66 -4.06 21.37
N THR A 21 67.39 -3.91 20.27
CA THR A 21 66.78 -3.49 18.99
C THR A 21 66.00 -4.62 18.34
N GLU A 22 66.42 -5.87 18.46
CA GLU A 22 65.67 -7.03 17.96
C GLU A 22 64.37 -7.21 18.80
N ILE A 23 64.41 -7.14 20.10
CA ILE A 23 63.23 -7.23 20.98
C ILE A 23 62.23 -6.12 20.65
N LYS A 24 62.69 -4.86 20.49
CA LYS A 24 61.82 -3.74 20.08
C LYS A 24 61.22 -3.91 18.69
N LYS A 25 61.89 -4.58 17.78
CA LYS A 25 61.40 -4.89 16.46
C LYS A 25 60.33 -5.96 16.50
N GLU A 26 60.57 -7.06 17.23
CA GLU A 26 59.56 -8.12 17.45
C GLU A 26 58.32 -7.59 18.14
N GLU A 27 58.46 -6.75 19.16
CA GLU A 27 57.32 -6.12 19.84
C GLU A 27 56.48 -5.26 18.92
N LYS A 28 57.13 -4.48 18.03
CA LYS A 28 56.41 -3.69 17.01
C LYS A 28 55.70 -4.58 15.99
N ASP A 29 56.32 -5.66 15.56
CA ASP A 29 55.72 -6.58 14.57
C ASP A 29 54.53 -7.32 15.18
N ILE A 30 54.57 -7.71 16.44
CA ILE A 30 53.46 -8.29 17.18
C ILE A 30 52.30 -7.30 17.30
N VAL A 31 52.56 -6.06 17.72
CA VAL A 31 51.51 -5.00 17.85
C VAL A 31 50.90 -4.67 16.51
N GLN A 32 51.70 -4.68 15.44
CA GLN A 32 51.16 -4.47 14.08
C GLN A 32 50.31 -5.65 13.61
N ALA A 33 50.69 -6.88 13.92
CA ALA A 33 49.91 -8.08 13.60
C ALA A 33 48.56 -8.08 14.35
N GLU A 34 48.57 -7.75 15.63
CA GLU A 34 47.31 -7.60 16.42
C GLU A 34 46.39 -6.53 15.87
N ARG A 35 46.94 -5.35 15.53
CA ARG A 35 46.11 -4.27 14.88
C ARG A 35 45.51 -4.70 13.55
N ARG A 36 46.26 -5.43 12.71
CA ARG A 36 45.74 -5.97 11.43
C ARG A 36 44.64 -6.98 11.68
N LEU A 37 44.82 -7.86 12.67
CA LEU A 37 43.83 -8.87 13.04
C LEU A 37 42.54 -8.23 13.56
N VAL A 38 42.63 -7.21 14.39
CA VAL A 38 41.49 -6.42 14.88
C VAL A 38 40.75 -5.71 13.74
N MET A 39 41.51 -5.10 12.80
CA MET A 39 40.88 -4.46 11.62
C MET A 39 40.18 -5.47 10.71
N ILE A 40 40.73 -6.67 10.52
CA ILE A 40 40.10 -7.74 9.77
C ILE A 40 38.80 -8.19 10.43
N ILE A 41 38.83 -8.40 11.75
CA ILE A 41 37.63 -8.79 12.53
C ILE A 41 36.57 -7.71 12.45
N LEU A 42 36.89 -6.42 12.61
CA LEU A 42 35.97 -5.31 12.48
C LEU A 42 35.38 -5.22 11.08
N GLY A 43 36.21 -5.42 10.05
CA GLY A 43 35.75 -5.48 8.65
C GLY A 43 34.78 -6.63 8.42
N LEU A 44 35.04 -7.79 8.99
CA LEU A 44 34.18 -8.96 8.85
C LEU A 44 32.82 -8.76 9.58
N ILE A 45 32.84 -8.19 10.79
CA ILE A 45 31.62 -7.81 11.51
C ILE A 45 30.79 -6.80 10.70
N PHE A 46 31.43 -5.80 10.11
CA PHE A 46 30.76 -4.81 9.29
C PHE A 46 30.06 -5.44 8.06
N VAL A 47 30.74 -6.36 7.38
CA VAL A 47 30.16 -7.10 6.24
C VAL A 47 28.98 -7.96 6.68
N ILE A 48 29.07 -8.63 7.83
CA ILE A 48 27.96 -9.43 8.39
C ILE A 48 26.77 -8.54 8.72
N CYS A 49 26.98 -7.37 9.31
CA CYS A 49 25.92 -6.40 9.61
C CYS A 49 25.25 -5.88 8.34
N LEU A 50 26.00 -5.59 7.28
CA LEU A 50 25.46 -5.19 5.99
C LEU A 50 24.64 -6.32 5.35
N ALA A 51 25.13 -7.54 5.37
CA ALA A 51 24.41 -8.70 4.85
C ALA A 51 23.11 -8.97 5.64
N ALA A 52 23.15 -8.92 6.96
CA ALA A 52 21.98 -9.08 7.82
C ALA A 52 20.95 -7.95 7.57
N GLY A 53 21.41 -6.70 7.51
CA GLY A 53 20.54 -5.54 7.17
C GLY A 53 19.91 -5.67 5.80
N GLY A 54 20.66 -6.11 4.79
CA GLY A 54 20.17 -6.37 3.43
C GLY A 54 19.13 -7.48 3.39
N LEU A 55 19.34 -8.58 4.11
CA LEU A 55 18.38 -9.69 4.21
C LEU A 55 17.08 -9.27 4.90
N ILE A 56 17.18 -8.51 5.99
CA ILE A 56 16.03 -7.97 6.72
C ILE A 56 15.24 -7.03 5.80
N TYR A 57 15.92 -6.09 5.13
CA TYR A 57 15.30 -5.16 4.19
C TYR A 57 14.59 -5.90 3.04
N TRP A 58 15.25 -6.90 2.45
CA TRP A 58 14.68 -7.70 1.37
C TRP A 58 13.43 -8.47 1.82
N ARG A 59 13.47 -9.04 3.03
CA ARG A 59 12.31 -9.74 3.61
C ARG A 59 11.14 -8.79 3.88
N PHE A 60 11.38 -7.57 4.36
CA PHE A 60 10.34 -6.56 4.57
C PHE A 60 9.77 -6.02 3.26
N ALA A 61 10.59 -5.83 2.22
CA ALA A 61 10.14 -5.36 0.92
C ALA A 61 9.34 -6.42 0.16
N SER A 62 9.68 -7.71 0.33
CA SER A 62 9.03 -8.84 -0.36
C SER A 62 7.65 -9.20 0.21
N ASN A 63 7.31 -8.76 1.43
CA ASN A 63 6.09 -9.14 2.15
C ASN A 63 4.92 -8.16 1.94
N ARG A 64 4.89 -7.41 0.83
CA ARG A 64 3.83 -6.44 0.56
C ARG A 64 3.35 -6.52 -0.88
N ILE A 65 2.04 -6.45 -1.05
CA ILE A 65 1.40 -6.32 -2.37
C ILE A 65 0.86 -4.91 -2.47
N SER A 66 1.34 -4.14 -3.46
CA SER A 66 0.87 -2.78 -3.73
C SER A 66 -0.10 -2.77 -4.89
N ILE A 67 -1.23 -2.10 -4.72
CA ILE A 67 -2.25 -1.89 -5.75
C ILE A 67 -2.40 -0.38 -5.93
N ASP A 68 -1.85 0.13 -7.04
CA ASP A 68 -1.83 1.57 -7.31
C ASP A 68 -3.16 2.08 -7.90
N LYS A 69 -3.85 1.23 -8.68
CA LYS A 69 -5.14 1.57 -9.26
C LYS A 69 -6.26 1.20 -8.29
N SER A 70 -6.56 2.11 -7.38
CA SER A 70 -7.60 1.91 -6.37
C SER A 70 -8.41 3.18 -6.15
N GLY A 71 -9.63 3.02 -5.66
CA GLY A 71 -10.50 4.13 -5.28
C GLY A 71 -11.55 3.71 -4.27
N ILE A 72 -12.18 4.68 -3.64
CA ILE A 72 -13.23 4.47 -2.64
C ILE A 72 -14.57 4.46 -3.35
N TYR A 73 -15.30 3.35 -3.25
CA TYR A 73 -16.60 3.18 -3.89
C TYR A 73 -17.58 2.44 -2.98
N ALA A 74 -18.85 2.76 -3.14
CA ALA A 74 -19.98 1.97 -2.64
C ALA A 74 -20.88 1.56 -3.81
N PRO A 75 -21.64 0.47 -3.67
CA PRO A 75 -22.67 0.12 -4.64
C PRO A 75 -23.67 1.24 -4.82
N ARG A 76 -24.01 1.55 -6.08
CA ARG A 76 -25.03 2.55 -6.38
C ARG A 76 -26.41 1.92 -6.29
N ILE A 77 -27.33 2.65 -5.68
CA ILE A 77 -28.74 2.35 -5.63
C ILE A 77 -29.42 3.35 -6.56
N GLU A 78 -29.94 2.84 -7.64
CA GLU A 78 -30.59 3.65 -8.68
C GLU A 78 -32.10 3.67 -8.45
N LEU A 79 -32.69 4.87 -8.31
CA LEU A 79 -34.10 5.08 -8.10
C LEU A 79 -34.71 5.73 -9.35
N GLY A 80 -35.65 5.03 -9.96
CA GLY A 80 -36.30 5.46 -11.17
C GLY A 80 -37.74 4.94 -11.28
N PRO A 81 -38.51 5.35 -12.31
CA PRO A 81 -39.89 4.94 -12.51
C PRO A 81 -39.97 3.47 -12.93
N SER A 82 -41.03 2.80 -12.55
CA SER A 82 -41.36 1.44 -13.01
C SER A 82 -42.16 1.42 -14.33
N THR A 83 -42.77 2.52 -14.71
CA THR A 83 -43.43 2.71 -15.99
C THR A 83 -42.98 4.03 -16.63
N PRO A 84 -43.00 4.19 -17.98
CA PRO A 84 -42.61 5.43 -18.62
C PRO A 84 -43.47 6.59 -18.12
N GLY A 85 -42.86 7.75 -17.88
CA GLY A 85 -43.57 8.94 -17.45
C GLY A 85 -42.72 10.20 -17.52
N ILE A 86 -43.35 11.35 -17.27
CA ILE A 86 -42.70 12.66 -17.27
C ILE A 86 -42.36 13.06 -15.84
N LEU A 87 -41.10 13.45 -15.59
CA LEU A 87 -40.63 13.93 -14.29
C LEU A 87 -41.33 15.27 -13.97
N GLN A 88 -42.05 15.28 -12.84
CA GLN A 88 -42.83 16.46 -12.40
C GLN A 88 -42.11 17.18 -11.26
N GLU A 89 -41.56 16.43 -10.32
CA GLU A 89 -41.00 16.98 -9.06
C GLU A 89 -39.85 16.13 -8.56
N ILE A 90 -38.90 16.79 -7.94
CA ILE A 90 -37.77 16.17 -7.21
C ILE A 90 -37.73 16.77 -5.81
N ASP A 91 -37.80 15.92 -4.81
CA ASP A 91 -37.89 16.31 -3.40
C ASP A 91 -36.54 16.23 -2.64
N VAL A 92 -35.44 15.87 -3.35
CA VAL A 92 -34.12 15.66 -2.74
C VAL A 92 -33.00 16.32 -3.54
N HIS A 93 -31.90 16.63 -2.86
CA HIS A 93 -30.71 17.24 -3.46
C HIS A 93 -29.47 16.33 -3.26
N VAL A 94 -28.46 16.55 -4.09
CA VAL A 94 -27.16 15.89 -3.93
C VAL A 94 -26.55 16.29 -2.56
N GLY A 95 -26.18 15.27 -1.79
CA GLY A 95 -25.64 15.45 -0.43
C GLY A 95 -26.66 15.21 0.68
N ASP A 96 -27.96 15.05 0.35
CA ASP A 96 -28.96 14.73 1.35
C ASP A 96 -28.81 13.30 1.86
N THR A 97 -28.94 13.12 3.18
CA THR A 97 -29.09 11.80 3.78
C THR A 97 -30.56 11.50 3.95
N ILE A 98 -31.03 10.46 3.30
CA ILE A 98 -32.46 10.08 3.28
C ILE A 98 -32.70 8.78 4.06
N LEU A 99 -33.90 8.65 4.59
CA LEU A 99 -34.37 7.46 5.30
C LEU A 99 -35.16 6.53 4.34
N PRO A 100 -35.36 5.27 4.70
CA PRO A 100 -36.28 4.39 3.98
C PRO A 100 -37.66 5.02 3.88
N GLU A 101 -38.39 4.75 2.78
CA GLU A 101 -39.71 5.27 2.42
C GLU A 101 -39.78 6.79 2.17
N THR A 102 -38.64 7.50 2.19
CA THR A 102 -38.59 8.93 1.77
C THR A 102 -38.96 9.05 0.29
N VAL A 103 -39.89 9.96 -0.01
CA VAL A 103 -40.23 10.32 -1.38
C VAL A 103 -39.08 11.11 -1.97
N VAL A 104 -38.59 10.70 -3.15
CA VAL A 104 -37.43 11.34 -3.80
C VAL A 104 -37.79 12.06 -5.11
N ALA A 105 -38.86 11.60 -5.80
CA ALA A 105 -39.31 12.21 -7.02
C ALA A 105 -40.74 11.78 -7.36
N ARG A 106 -41.39 12.53 -8.28
CA ARG A 106 -42.68 12.21 -8.89
C ARG A 106 -42.55 12.15 -10.40
N VAL A 107 -42.99 11.02 -10.96
CA VAL A 107 -43.02 10.81 -12.40
C VAL A 107 -44.44 10.47 -12.80
N ASP A 108 -45.16 11.39 -13.48
CA ASP A 108 -46.59 11.34 -13.68
C ASP A 108 -47.35 10.98 -12.38
N ASN A 109 -48.09 9.87 -12.38
CA ASN A 109 -48.83 9.39 -11.20
C ASN A 109 -47.99 8.47 -10.26
N GLN A 110 -46.70 8.28 -10.55
CA GLN A 110 -45.83 7.44 -9.74
C GLN A 110 -45.04 8.27 -8.74
N VAL A 111 -45.06 7.83 -7.49
CA VAL A 111 -44.21 8.35 -6.44
C VAL A 111 -43.00 7.43 -6.29
N ILE A 112 -41.80 7.96 -6.55
CA ILE A 112 -40.53 7.20 -6.37
C ILE A 112 -40.08 7.39 -4.94
N LYS A 113 -39.88 6.27 -4.25
CA LYS A 113 -39.43 6.24 -2.86
C LYS A 113 -38.12 5.49 -2.71
N ALA A 114 -37.31 5.91 -1.75
CA ALA A 114 -36.12 5.18 -1.33
C ALA A 114 -36.52 3.90 -0.59
N LYS A 115 -36.01 2.74 -1.02
CA LYS A 115 -36.24 1.44 -0.34
C LYS A 115 -35.35 1.26 0.89
N SER A 116 -34.20 1.93 0.94
CA SER A 116 -33.24 1.92 2.03
C SER A 116 -32.78 3.34 2.34
N GLY A 117 -32.20 3.55 3.52
CA GLY A 117 -31.53 4.80 3.82
C GLY A 117 -30.23 4.95 3.04
N GLY A 118 -29.75 6.19 2.86
CA GLY A 118 -28.50 6.42 2.17
C GLY A 118 -28.22 7.89 1.88
N LEU A 119 -27.10 8.13 1.23
CA LEU A 119 -26.64 9.45 0.78
C LEU A 119 -26.92 9.63 -0.69
N VAL A 120 -27.62 10.70 -1.06
CA VAL A 120 -27.89 11.06 -2.47
C VAL A 120 -26.58 11.56 -3.11
N ILE A 121 -26.17 10.91 -4.22
CA ILE A 121 -24.92 11.23 -4.94
C ILE A 121 -25.17 11.86 -6.30
N ALA A 122 -26.33 11.64 -6.90
CA ALA A 122 -26.69 12.26 -8.16
C ALA A 122 -28.22 12.43 -8.26
N VAL A 123 -28.65 13.50 -8.93
CA VAL A 123 -30.04 13.82 -9.19
C VAL A 123 -30.18 14.31 -10.62
N GLN A 124 -31.10 13.74 -11.39
CA GLN A 124 -31.45 14.19 -12.74
C GLN A 124 -32.53 15.28 -12.65
N ASN A 125 -32.13 16.53 -12.67
CA ASN A 125 -33.02 17.68 -12.41
C ASN A 125 -33.71 18.20 -13.68
N ASP A 126 -34.00 17.30 -14.63
CA ASP A 126 -34.65 17.64 -15.92
C ASP A 126 -36.19 17.55 -15.81
N ILE A 127 -36.80 18.44 -15.05
CA ILE A 127 -38.29 18.51 -14.92
C ILE A 127 -38.94 18.68 -16.32
N GLY A 128 -39.95 17.87 -16.60
CA GLY A 128 -40.62 17.81 -17.91
C GLY A 128 -40.03 16.79 -18.88
N LYS A 129 -38.86 16.17 -18.54
CA LYS A 129 -38.27 15.10 -19.35
C LYS A 129 -38.98 13.77 -19.07
N ARG A 130 -39.13 12.98 -20.16
CA ARG A 130 -39.62 11.61 -20.06
C ARG A 130 -38.55 10.67 -19.62
N PHE A 131 -38.85 9.86 -18.61
CA PHE A 131 -38.01 8.75 -18.11
C PHE A 131 -38.69 7.42 -18.42
N ASN A 132 -37.86 6.41 -18.75
CA ASN A 132 -38.28 5.04 -18.98
C ASN A 132 -37.92 4.13 -17.82
N PRO A 133 -38.55 2.95 -17.69
CA PRO A 133 -38.12 1.94 -16.73
C PRO A 133 -36.64 1.61 -16.91
N GLY A 134 -35.87 1.61 -15.80
CA GLY A 134 -34.45 1.40 -15.82
C GLY A 134 -33.59 2.66 -15.95
N GLU A 135 -34.19 3.81 -16.27
CA GLU A 135 -33.50 5.10 -16.18
C GLU A 135 -33.57 5.64 -14.76
N SER A 136 -32.41 6.04 -14.23
CA SER A 136 -32.31 6.58 -12.87
C SER A 136 -32.65 8.05 -12.82
N VAL A 137 -33.55 8.46 -11.92
CA VAL A 137 -33.85 9.85 -11.58
C VAL A 137 -32.99 10.32 -10.43
N VAL A 138 -32.78 9.45 -9.42
CA VAL A 138 -31.94 9.71 -8.25
C VAL A 138 -31.02 8.53 -8.04
N SER A 139 -29.74 8.80 -7.83
CA SER A 139 -28.74 7.79 -7.45
C SER A 139 -28.28 8.04 -6.02
N MET A 140 -28.21 7.01 -5.23
CA MET A 140 -27.77 7.06 -3.84
C MET A 140 -26.79 5.94 -3.52
N ILE A 141 -26.08 6.06 -2.42
CA ILE A 141 -25.21 5.02 -1.86
C ILE A 141 -25.51 4.83 -0.39
N ASP A 142 -25.22 3.63 0.15
CA ASP A 142 -25.09 3.45 1.59
C ASP A 142 -23.66 3.78 2.01
N PRO A 143 -23.42 4.83 2.82
CA PRO A 143 -22.08 5.16 3.31
C PRO A 143 -21.41 4.03 4.10
N GLN A 144 -22.17 3.12 4.73
CA GLN A 144 -21.64 1.98 5.47
C GLN A 144 -21.02 0.91 4.54
N GLU A 145 -21.41 0.93 3.26
CA GLU A 145 -20.88 0.04 2.23
C GLU A 145 -19.69 0.60 1.45
N LEU A 146 -19.13 1.74 1.89
CA LEU A 146 -17.90 2.26 1.30
C LEU A 146 -16.75 1.27 1.48
N ARG A 147 -16.06 0.95 0.40
CA ARG A 147 -14.88 0.08 0.35
C ARG A 147 -13.79 0.74 -0.49
N VAL A 148 -12.55 0.46 -0.14
CA VAL A 148 -11.46 0.76 -1.07
C VAL A 148 -11.36 -0.40 -2.04
N VAL A 149 -11.62 -0.15 -3.32
CA VAL A 149 -11.61 -1.14 -4.39
C VAL A 149 -10.33 -0.96 -5.19
N GLY A 150 -9.48 -1.97 -5.17
CA GLY A 150 -8.22 -1.99 -5.88
C GLY A 150 -8.24 -2.97 -7.05
N GLN A 151 -7.64 -2.58 -8.17
CA GLN A 151 -7.50 -3.40 -9.37
C GLN A 151 -6.14 -4.11 -9.34
N LEU A 152 -6.14 -5.41 -9.01
CA LEU A 152 -4.95 -6.23 -8.94
C LEU A 152 -4.81 -7.09 -10.21
N GLU A 153 -3.68 -6.96 -10.89
CA GLU A 153 -3.32 -7.83 -12.02
C GLU A 153 -3.00 -9.25 -11.51
N GLU A 154 -3.39 -10.27 -12.25
CA GLU A 154 -3.23 -11.70 -11.88
C GLU A 154 -1.78 -12.05 -11.52
N ASP A 155 -0.81 -11.50 -12.27
CA ASP A 155 0.62 -11.73 -12.12
C ASP A 155 1.29 -10.93 -10.99
N LYS A 156 0.56 -10.01 -10.35
CA LYS A 156 1.09 -9.15 -9.28
C LYS A 156 0.77 -9.63 -7.86
N GLY A 157 0.74 -10.93 -7.65
CA GLY A 157 0.62 -11.53 -6.33
C GLY A 157 -0.81 -11.84 -5.89
N LEU A 158 -1.77 -11.97 -6.82
CA LEU A 158 -3.14 -12.37 -6.52
C LEU A 158 -3.21 -13.68 -5.69
N GLN A 159 -2.32 -14.62 -5.97
CA GLN A 159 -2.22 -15.90 -5.25
C GLN A 159 -1.92 -15.73 -3.75
N ASP A 160 -1.33 -14.61 -3.34
CA ASP A 160 -0.93 -14.33 -1.96
C ASP A 160 -1.94 -13.46 -1.21
N VAL A 161 -3.00 -12.98 -1.90
CA VAL A 161 -4.07 -12.20 -1.27
C VAL A 161 -5.13 -13.13 -0.69
N ARG A 162 -5.55 -12.86 0.55
CA ARG A 162 -6.61 -13.61 1.26
C ARG A 162 -7.56 -12.63 1.93
N VAL A 163 -8.83 -13.02 2.01
CA VAL A 163 -9.82 -12.34 2.84
C VAL A 163 -9.39 -12.41 4.31
N GLY A 164 -9.49 -11.29 5.02
CA GLY A 164 -9.06 -11.15 6.42
C GLY A 164 -7.66 -10.55 6.59
N GLN A 165 -6.84 -10.46 5.54
CA GLN A 165 -5.52 -9.83 5.63
C GLN A 165 -5.62 -8.34 5.96
N SER A 166 -4.65 -7.86 6.75
CA SER A 166 -4.52 -6.44 7.05
C SER A 166 -4.07 -5.66 5.82
N ALA A 167 -4.75 -4.55 5.56
CA ALA A 167 -4.41 -3.63 4.49
C ALA A 167 -4.21 -2.22 5.03
N VAL A 168 -3.21 -1.55 4.48
CA VAL A 168 -2.96 -0.13 4.70
C VAL A 168 -3.21 0.59 3.39
N PHE A 169 -3.95 1.68 3.42
CA PHE A 169 -4.16 2.47 2.20
C PHE A 169 -3.89 3.96 2.44
N THR A 170 -3.54 4.64 1.39
CA THR A 170 -3.41 6.10 1.34
C THR A 170 -4.41 6.63 0.32
N VAL A 171 -4.91 7.84 0.56
CA VAL A 171 -5.86 8.52 -0.33
C VAL A 171 -5.19 9.79 -0.84
N ASP A 172 -5.22 10.02 -2.14
CA ASP A 172 -4.48 11.11 -2.78
C ASP A 172 -4.83 12.49 -2.20
N ALA A 173 -6.09 12.69 -1.80
CA ALA A 173 -6.55 13.91 -1.15
C ALA A 173 -5.89 14.20 0.21
N PHE A 174 -5.32 13.19 0.88
CA PHE A 174 -4.71 13.29 2.21
C PHE A 174 -3.20 13.00 2.19
N GLY A 175 -2.58 12.94 1.01
CA GLY A 175 -1.15 12.75 0.82
C GLY A 175 -0.65 11.43 1.42
N SER A 176 0.34 11.49 2.32
CA SER A 176 0.98 10.30 2.92
C SER A 176 0.27 9.75 4.16
N ARG A 177 -0.88 10.31 4.56
CA ARG A 177 -1.65 9.80 5.70
C ARG A 177 -2.11 8.37 5.44
N LYS A 178 -1.85 7.49 6.40
CA LYS A 178 -2.19 6.07 6.32
C LYS A 178 -3.54 5.81 6.98
N PHE A 179 -4.35 5.04 6.30
CA PHE A 179 -5.62 4.52 6.77
C PHE A 179 -5.52 3.00 6.85
N TYR A 180 -6.28 2.38 7.72
CA TYR A 180 -6.21 0.95 8.00
C TYR A 180 -7.53 0.27 7.66
N GLY A 181 -7.42 -0.93 7.12
CA GLY A 181 -8.57 -1.75 6.77
C GLY A 181 -8.19 -3.22 6.68
N THR A 182 -9.15 -4.01 6.24
CA THR A 182 -9.02 -5.47 6.09
C THR A 182 -9.57 -5.87 4.74
N VAL A 183 -8.90 -6.80 4.06
CA VAL A 183 -9.42 -7.38 2.81
C VAL A 183 -10.74 -8.06 3.11
N ASP A 184 -11.82 -7.57 2.49
CA ASP A 184 -13.20 -8.01 2.72
C ASP A 184 -13.65 -9.02 1.64
N GLU A 185 -13.27 -8.73 0.39
CA GLU A 185 -13.67 -9.53 -0.76
C GLU A 185 -12.59 -9.50 -1.85
N ILE A 186 -12.43 -10.61 -2.53
CA ILE A 186 -11.66 -10.72 -3.77
C ILE A 186 -12.64 -11.18 -4.85
N SER A 187 -12.75 -10.43 -5.95
CA SER A 187 -13.68 -10.79 -7.03
C SER A 187 -13.39 -12.20 -7.54
N PRO A 188 -14.40 -13.07 -7.64
CA PRO A 188 -14.23 -14.43 -8.19
C PRO A 188 -14.00 -14.44 -9.70
N THR A 189 -14.25 -13.31 -10.37
CA THR A 189 -14.12 -13.16 -11.83
C THR A 189 -13.24 -11.97 -12.16
N SER A 190 -12.44 -12.10 -13.23
CA SER A 190 -11.68 -10.97 -13.75
C SER A 190 -12.61 -9.95 -14.41
N ARG A 191 -12.25 -8.67 -14.31
CA ARG A 191 -12.77 -7.66 -15.25
C ARG A 191 -12.09 -7.87 -16.59
N ASP A 192 -12.85 -7.82 -17.68
CA ASP A 192 -12.26 -7.68 -19.00
C ASP A 192 -11.59 -6.30 -19.05
N SER A 193 -10.26 -6.30 -19.15
CA SER A 193 -9.55 -5.11 -19.55
C SER A 193 -9.99 -4.82 -20.98
N GLY A 194 -10.80 -3.77 -21.18
CA GLY A 194 -11.42 -3.45 -22.47
C GLY A 194 -10.46 -3.64 -23.62
N VAL A 195 -10.93 -4.31 -24.66
CA VAL A 195 -10.18 -4.78 -25.82
C VAL A 195 -9.35 -3.64 -26.39
N VAL A 196 -8.07 -3.62 -26.07
CA VAL A 196 -7.08 -2.84 -26.80
C VAL A 196 -6.62 -3.74 -27.93
N PHE A 197 -7.09 -3.49 -29.14
CA PHE A 197 -6.56 -4.08 -30.37
C PHE A 197 -5.11 -3.61 -30.56
N ASN A 198 -4.18 -4.17 -29.80
CA ASN A 198 -2.77 -4.09 -30.09
C ASN A 198 -2.39 -5.36 -30.85
N ILE A 199 -1.93 -5.16 -32.10
CA ILE A 199 -1.44 -6.17 -33.05
C ILE A 199 -0.09 -6.78 -32.56
N SER A 200 0.22 -6.72 -31.28
CA SER A 200 1.39 -7.37 -30.68
C SER A 200 0.93 -8.46 -29.74
N ASP A 201 1.58 -9.59 -29.82
CA ASP A 201 1.38 -10.89 -29.14
C ASP A 201 1.48 -10.79 -27.59
N THR A 202 0.87 -9.79 -27.01
CA THR A 202 0.89 -9.53 -25.56
C THR A 202 -0.35 -10.16 -24.94
N ARG A 203 -0.16 -11.22 -24.18
CA ARG A 203 -1.18 -11.90 -23.38
C ARG A 203 -2.03 -10.87 -22.63
N GLU A 204 -3.34 -10.92 -22.78
CA GLU A 204 -4.28 -10.05 -22.07
C GLU A 204 -4.10 -10.21 -20.55
N LYS A 205 -3.84 -9.09 -19.86
CA LYS A 205 -3.71 -9.07 -18.41
C LYS A 205 -5.09 -9.09 -17.78
N LYS A 206 -5.35 -10.14 -17.02
CA LYS A 206 -6.58 -10.24 -16.22
C LYS A 206 -6.46 -9.42 -14.95
N ILE A 207 -7.50 -8.65 -14.65
CA ILE A 207 -7.59 -7.76 -13.49
C ILE A 207 -8.69 -8.27 -12.57
N PHE A 208 -8.37 -8.38 -11.28
CA PHE A 208 -9.31 -8.77 -10.23
C PHE A 208 -9.52 -7.61 -9.27
N ASP A 209 -10.77 -7.39 -8.87
CA ASP A 209 -11.08 -6.38 -7.86
C ASP A 209 -10.83 -6.97 -6.46
N VAL A 210 -10.05 -6.24 -5.68
CA VAL A 210 -9.84 -6.52 -4.26
C VAL A 210 -10.51 -5.40 -3.47
N LYS A 211 -11.47 -5.76 -2.61
CA LYS A 211 -12.20 -4.80 -1.77
C LYS A 211 -11.64 -4.83 -0.36
N VAL A 212 -11.30 -3.66 0.15
CA VAL A 212 -10.81 -3.45 1.52
C VAL A 212 -11.88 -2.69 2.29
N ARG A 213 -12.36 -3.30 3.38
CA ARG A 213 -13.29 -2.69 4.32
C ARG A 213 -12.50 -1.88 5.35
N TYR A 214 -13.01 -0.72 5.69
CA TYR A 214 -12.52 0.14 6.76
C TYR A 214 -13.68 0.65 7.62
N ASP A 215 -13.36 1.19 8.77
CA ASP A 215 -14.36 1.78 9.65
C ASP A 215 -14.71 3.20 9.17
N VAL A 216 -15.92 3.36 8.61
CA VAL A 216 -16.42 4.63 8.09
C VAL A 216 -16.62 5.66 9.21
N GLN A 217 -16.92 5.21 10.44
CA GLN A 217 -17.10 6.12 11.57
C GLN A 217 -15.74 6.67 12.06
N GLN A 218 -14.68 5.86 11.95
CA GLN A 218 -13.32 6.28 12.29
C GLN A 218 -12.74 7.25 11.25
N TYR A 219 -13.17 7.13 9.97
CA TYR A 219 -12.65 7.94 8.85
C TYR A 219 -13.78 8.63 8.08
N PRO A 220 -14.55 9.54 8.71
CA PRO A 220 -15.73 10.17 8.10
C PRO A 220 -15.36 11.13 6.95
N GLU A 221 -14.11 11.55 6.85
CA GLU A 221 -13.58 12.38 5.77
C GLU A 221 -13.46 11.66 4.43
N LEU A 222 -13.46 10.32 4.42
CA LEU A 222 -13.34 9.53 3.19
C LEU A 222 -14.66 9.50 2.44
N LYS A 223 -14.60 9.85 1.15
CA LYS A 223 -15.79 10.00 0.31
C LYS A 223 -15.74 9.09 -0.92
N ASN A 224 -16.91 8.74 -1.40
CA ASN A 224 -17.08 8.01 -2.65
C ASN A 224 -16.40 8.74 -3.81
N GLY A 225 -15.66 8.02 -4.65
CA GLY A 225 -14.93 8.56 -5.81
C GLY A 225 -13.51 9.04 -5.53
N MET A 226 -13.02 9.01 -4.29
CA MET A 226 -11.62 9.37 -3.98
C MET A 226 -10.66 8.31 -4.50
N SER A 227 -9.54 8.76 -5.10
CA SER A 227 -8.44 7.88 -5.53
C SER A 227 -7.61 7.44 -4.33
N ALA A 228 -7.17 6.18 -4.35
CA ALA A 228 -6.42 5.58 -3.27
C ALA A 228 -5.32 4.64 -3.80
N LYS A 229 -4.39 4.26 -2.91
CA LYS A 229 -3.41 3.20 -3.13
C LYS A 229 -3.46 2.23 -1.96
N ILE A 230 -3.53 0.93 -2.25
CA ILE A 230 -3.63 -0.11 -1.24
C ILE A 230 -2.28 -0.83 -1.12
N THR A 231 -1.91 -1.14 0.10
CA THR A 231 -0.79 -2.04 0.43
C THR A 231 -1.30 -3.15 1.33
N ILE A 232 -1.33 -4.38 0.83
CA ILE A 232 -1.72 -5.56 1.58
C ILE A 232 -0.48 -6.19 2.19
N LEU A 233 -0.55 -6.54 3.46
CA LEU A 233 0.52 -7.22 4.18
C LEU A 233 0.35 -8.73 3.96
N LYS A 234 1.41 -9.39 3.45
CA LYS A 234 1.45 -10.86 3.38
C LYS A 234 1.68 -11.40 4.78
N ASP A 235 0.90 -12.40 5.14
CA ASP A 235 1.06 -13.16 6.39
C ASP A 235 2.31 -14.05 6.34
#